data_3900fe6ce9f13da6028ac69610a27d82
#
_entry.id   3900fe6ce9f13da6028ac69610a27d82
#
_cell.length_a   1.000
_cell.length_b   1.000
_cell.length_c   1.000
_cell.angle_alpha   90.00
_cell.angle_beta   90.00
_cell.angle_gamma   90.00
#
_symmetry.space_group_name_H-M   'P 1'
#
loop_
_entity.id
_entity.type
_entity.pdbx_description
1 polymer ?
#
loop_
_entity_poly.entity_id
_entity_poly.type
_entity_poly.pdbx_seq_one_letter_code
_entity_poly.pdbx_strand_id
1 'polypeptide(L)'
;MKRFWIFCASLVFCVAAATTVSAQDDGFVSIFNGKDLTGWSGDPRLWTVEDGAIVGTTDADAKKITQNTSLFYTEDQNIGDFAIKFDYKITKGGNSGLYYRGWFLDGPENWRMGGYQGDFDGDKNYAGIMYGEALRGILANLGTVSRVDKDGKIREVARFATPEEIRANVKLEDWNSYEIVAQGYVFVHKINGKVTSVFVDEDSDKVRRPSGVLGWQLHVGPPMRVEVKNIYLKKL
;
A
#
# COMPACT_ATOMS: atom_id res chain seq x y z
N MET A 1 52.99 39.52 51.68
CA MET A 1 53.18 38.66 50.48
C MET A 1 51.94 37.82 50.26
N LYS A 2 51.05 38.25 49.38
CA LYS A 2 49.78 37.54 49.05
C LYS A 2 50.07 36.70 47.82
N ARG A 3 49.94 35.33 47.89
CA ARG A 3 50.05 34.40 46.77
C ARG A 3 48.72 34.29 46.10
N PHE A 4 48.65 34.68 44.80
CA PHE A 4 47.54 34.39 43.88
C PHE A 4 47.68 32.98 43.28
N TRP A 5 46.64 32.17 43.45
CA TRP A 5 46.52 30.88 42.74
C TRP A 5 45.66 31.12 41.51
N ILE A 6 46.22 30.84 40.32
CA ILE A 6 45.50 30.85 39.07
C ILE A 6 45.00 29.41 38.85
N PHE A 7 43.68 29.25 38.86
CA PHE A 7 43.05 28.00 38.42
C PHE A 7 42.89 28.02 36.89
N CYS A 8 43.66 27.18 36.19
CA CYS A 8 43.40 26.86 34.77
C CYS A 8 42.28 25.82 34.70
N ALA A 9 41.08 26.23 34.25
CA ALA A 9 40.00 25.31 33.91
C ALA A 9 40.20 24.85 32.48
N SER A 10 40.61 23.60 32.32
CA SER A 10 40.68 22.93 30.98
C SER A 10 39.29 22.51 30.57
N LEU A 11 38.71 23.20 29.56
CA LEU A 11 37.47 22.78 28.92
C LEU A 11 37.77 21.57 27.99
N VAL A 12 37.31 20.39 28.36
CA VAL A 12 37.33 19.23 27.49
C VAL A 12 36.12 19.30 26.57
N PHE A 13 36.33 19.59 25.28
CA PHE A 13 35.32 19.49 24.26
C PHE A 13 35.15 18.01 23.89
N CYS A 14 34.09 17.35 24.36
CA CYS A 14 33.65 16.08 23.83
C CYS A 14 32.96 16.31 22.46
N VAL A 15 33.68 16.08 21.38
CA VAL A 15 33.08 15.96 20.03
C VAL A 15 32.37 14.62 19.96
N ALA A 16 31.05 14.63 20.13
CA ALA A 16 30.24 13.46 19.84
C ALA A 16 30.23 13.26 18.31
N ALA A 17 31.01 12.29 17.82
CA ALA A 17 30.90 11.83 16.46
C ALA A 17 29.52 11.15 16.29
N ALA A 18 28.60 11.84 15.61
CA ALA A 18 27.36 11.22 15.15
C ALA A 18 27.74 10.18 14.08
N THR A 19 27.77 8.91 14.46
CA THR A 19 27.82 7.82 13.51
C THR A 19 26.51 7.81 12.75
N THR A 20 26.51 8.31 11.52
CA THR A 20 25.45 8.08 10.57
C THR A 20 25.46 6.57 10.28
N VAL A 21 24.52 5.84 10.88
CA VAL A 21 24.20 4.51 10.45
C VAL A 21 23.71 4.65 9.00
N SER A 22 24.55 4.29 8.05
CA SER A 22 24.15 4.12 6.66
C SER A 22 22.99 3.12 6.68
N ALA A 23 21.80 3.57 6.33
CA ALA A 23 20.68 2.67 6.05
C ALA A 23 21.19 1.70 4.98
N GLN A 24 21.26 0.42 5.32
CA GLN A 24 21.64 -0.61 4.39
C GLN A 24 20.68 -0.48 3.20
N ASP A 25 21.17 -0.27 2.01
CA ASP A 25 20.37 -0.21 0.78
C ASP A 25 19.71 -1.59 0.63
N ASP A 26 18.45 -1.70 1.07
CA ASP A 26 17.68 -2.92 1.03
C ASP A 26 17.02 -3.13 -0.34
N GLY A 27 17.41 -2.33 -1.34
CA GLY A 27 16.95 -2.38 -2.73
C GLY A 27 15.55 -1.80 -2.95
N PHE A 28 14.99 -1.07 -1.98
CA PHE A 28 13.76 -0.32 -2.17
C PHE A 28 14.03 1.04 -2.81
N VAL A 29 13.25 1.36 -3.86
CA VAL A 29 13.31 2.63 -4.59
C VAL A 29 12.00 3.37 -4.40
N SER A 30 12.05 4.68 -4.13
CA SER A 30 10.84 5.51 -4.11
C SER A 30 10.26 5.64 -5.51
N ILE A 31 8.97 5.34 -5.66
CA ILE A 31 8.21 5.51 -6.90
C ILE A 31 7.23 6.70 -6.85
N PHE A 32 7.35 7.54 -5.83
CA PHE A 32 6.62 8.79 -5.68
C PHE A 32 7.59 9.89 -5.21
N ASN A 33 7.56 11.04 -5.88
CA ASN A 33 8.50 12.13 -5.63
C ASN A 33 8.10 13.07 -4.47
N GLY A 34 6.89 12.89 -3.90
CA GLY A 34 6.36 13.70 -2.81
C GLY A 34 5.92 15.12 -3.21
N LYS A 35 5.90 15.46 -4.50
CA LYS A 35 5.64 16.83 -4.99
C LYS A 35 4.47 16.92 -5.96
N ASP A 36 4.39 16.00 -6.90
CA ASP A 36 3.39 15.98 -7.96
C ASP A 36 3.11 14.54 -8.42
N LEU A 37 2.17 14.38 -9.35
CA LEU A 37 1.79 13.08 -9.90
C LEU A 37 2.67 12.62 -11.08
N THR A 38 3.90 13.14 -11.23
CA THR A 38 4.85 12.62 -12.23
C THR A 38 5.05 11.12 -12.02
N GLY A 39 4.90 10.33 -13.09
CA GLY A 39 4.93 8.86 -13.03
C GLY A 39 3.59 8.20 -12.64
N TRP A 40 2.52 8.98 -12.50
CA TRP A 40 1.18 8.50 -12.18
C TRP A 40 0.13 9.12 -13.10
N SER A 41 -0.91 8.37 -13.45
CA SER A 41 -2.03 8.82 -14.29
C SER A 41 -3.37 8.39 -13.70
N GLY A 42 -4.32 9.31 -13.66
CA GLY A 42 -5.68 9.12 -13.16
C GLY A 42 -6.55 10.31 -13.51
N ASP A 43 -7.83 10.26 -13.15
CA ASP A 43 -8.74 11.38 -13.37
C ASP A 43 -8.26 12.64 -12.61
N PRO A 44 -7.88 13.73 -13.33
CA PRO A 44 -7.28 14.90 -12.69
C PRO A 44 -8.25 15.68 -11.78
N ARG A 45 -9.56 15.38 -11.84
CA ARG A 45 -10.55 15.96 -10.93
C ARG A 45 -10.46 15.34 -9.54
N LEU A 46 -9.98 14.09 -9.44
CA LEU A 46 -10.06 13.25 -8.25
C LEU A 46 -8.74 13.15 -7.49
N TRP A 47 -7.62 13.27 -8.21
CA TRP A 47 -6.29 13.01 -7.68
C TRP A 47 -5.43 14.27 -7.66
N THR A 48 -4.76 14.52 -6.55
CA THR A 48 -3.82 15.64 -6.34
C THR A 48 -2.66 15.21 -5.43
N VAL A 49 -1.73 16.13 -5.18
CA VAL A 49 -0.70 15.96 -4.14
C VAL A 49 -0.86 17.09 -3.12
N GLU A 50 -0.95 16.73 -1.84
CA GLU A 50 -1.05 17.64 -0.72
C GLU A 50 -0.13 17.16 0.41
N ASP A 51 0.65 18.04 1.01
CA ASP A 51 1.54 17.75 2.14
C ASP A 51 2.45 16.52 1.96
N GLY A 52 2.94 16.32 0.71
CA GLY A 52 3.82 15.20 0.39
C GLY A 52 3.12 13.85 0.25
N ALA A 53 1.79 13.83 0.16
CA ALA A 53 1.01 12.63 -0.07
C ALA A 53 0.20 12.73 -1.38
N ILE A 54 0.04 11.61 -2.08
CA ILE A 54 -0.99 11.45 -3.11
C ILE A 54 -2.35 11.46 -2.39
N VAL A 55 -3.26 12.28 -2.86
CA VAL A 55 -4.61 12.44 -2.31
C VAL A 55 -5.64 12.11 -3.37
N GLY A 56 -6.49 11.14 -3.08
CA GLY A 56 -7.68 10.83 -3.86
C GLY A 56 -8.94 11.21 -3.09
N THR A 57 -9.90 11.87 -3.72
CA THR A 57 -11.12 12.29 -3.04
C THR A 57 -12.35 12.25 -3.94
N THR A 58 -13.48 11.86 -3.33
CA THR A 58 -14.82 11.87 -3.92
C THR A 58 -15.80 12.67 -3.05
N ASP A 59 -15.28 13.59 -2.23
CA ASP A 59 -16.00 14.30 -1.16
C ASP A 59 -16.87 15.48 -1.64
N ALA A 60 -16.74 15.89 -2.91
CA ALA A 60 -17.53 16.97 -3.50
C ALA A 60 -18.41 16.46 -4.65
N ASP A 61 -19.54 17.11 -4.90
CA ASP A 61 -20.45 16.73 -6.00
C ASP A 61 -19.76 16.67 -7.36
N ALA A 62 -18.82 17.61 -7.63
CA ALA A 62 -18.02 17.63 -8.85
C ALA A 62 -17.02 16.46 -8.96
N LYS A 63 -16.77 15.76 -7.86
CA LYS A 63 -15.86 14.60 -7.74
C LYS A 63 -16.61 13.28 -7.60
N LYS A 64 -17.92 13.30 -7.68
CA LYS A 64 -18.74 12.08 -7.56
C LYS A 64 -18.42 11.11 -8.70
N ILE A 65 -18.22 9.86 -8.35
CA ILE A 65 -17.97 8.77 -9.29
C ILE A 65 -19.15 7.80 -9.28
N THR A 66 -19.41 7.16 -10.42
CA THR A 66 -20.48 6.16 -10.60
C THR A 66 -19.96 4.74 -10.69
N GLN A 67 -18.65 4.59 -10.73
CA GLN A 67 -17.91 3.32 -10.78
C GLN A 67 -16.53 3.49 -10.15
N ASN A 68 -15.88 2.39 -9.79
CA ASN A 68 -14.50 2.43 -9.30
C ASN A 68 -13.58 3.06 -10.33
N THR A 69 -12.63 3.87 -9.87
CA THR A 69 -11.61 4.50 -10.70
C THR A 69 -10.25 4.41 -10.01
N SER A 70 -9.17 4.63 -10.76
CA SER A 70 -7.83 4.40 -10.24
C SER A 70 -6.84 5.49 -10.67
N LEU A 71 -5.81 5.68 -9.84
CA LEU A 71 -4.56 6.34 -10.20
C LEU A 71 -3.50 5.25 -10.41
N PHE A 72 -2.97 5.09 -11.61
CA PHE A 72 -2.02 4.02 -11.92
C PHE A 72 -0.60 4.53 -12.19
N TYR A 73 0.38 3.69 -11.85
CA TYR A 73 1.80 3.94 -12.09
C TYR A 73 2.14 3.76 -13.57
N THR A 74 2.82 4.75 -14.19
CA THR A 74 3.07 4.78 -15.63
C THR A 74 4.47 4.35 -16.03
N GLU A 75 5.46 4.46 -15.13
CA GLU A 75 6.86 4.21 -15.46
C GLU A 75 7.19 2.72 -15.65
N ASP A 76 6.39 1.82 -15.05
CA ASP A 76 6.49 0.38 -15.28
C ASP A 76 5.11 -0.26 -15.19
N GLN A 77 4.63 -0.77 -16.32
CA GLN A 77 3.32 -1.42 -16.45
C GLN A 77 3.41 -2.95 -16.47
N ASN A 78 4.58 -3.52 -16.17
CA ASN A 78 4.81 -4.96 -16.19
C ASN A 78 5.56 -5.45 -14.94
N ILE A 79 5.11 -5.00 -13.76
CA ILE A 79 5.71 -5.37 -12.48
C ILE A 79 5.31 -6.81 -12.15
N GLY A 80 6.30 -7.69 -12.03
CA GLY A 80 6.16 -9.12 -11.73
C GLY A 80 6.26 -9.41 -10.25
N ASP A 81 7.40 -9.98 -9.84
CA ASP A 81 7.71 -10.22 -8.42
C ASP A 81 8.21 -8.94 -7.77
N PHE A 82 7.65 -8.60 -6.61
CA PHE A 82 7.99 -7.35 -5.92
C PHE A 82 7.69 -7.41 -4.42
N ALA A 83 8.31 -6.47 -3.70
CA ALA A 83 7.85 -6.00 -2.41
C ALA A 83 7.54 -4.49 -2.52
N ILE A 84 6.43 -4.04 -1.96
CA ILE A 84 6.07 -2.62 -1.89
C ILE A 84 5.71 -2.25 -0.46
N LYS A 85 6.16 -1.07 -0.04
CA LYS A 85 5.84 -0.45 1.25
C LYS A 85 5.25 0.92 1.00
N PHE A 86 4.22 1.26 1.77
CA PHE A 86 3.61 2.59 1.73
C PHE A 86 2.89 2.89 3.03
N ASP A 87 2.63 4.17 3.27
CA ASP A 87 1.74 4.61 4.33
C ASP A 87 0.42 5.07 3.72
N TYR A 88 -0.70 4.72 4.36
CA TYR A 88 -2.03 5.15 3.94
C TYR A 88 -2.82 5.74 5.13
N LYS A 89 -3.72 6.65 4.80
CA LYS A 89 -4.75 7.17 5.69
C LYS A 89 -6.04 7.32 4.89
N ILE A 90 -7.17 6.95 5.48
CA ILE A 90 -8.47 6.98 4.81
C ILE A 90 -9.55 7.43 5.78
N THR A 91 -10.50 8.24 5.29
CA THR A 91 -11.64 8.69 6.06
C THR A 91 -12.61 7.55 6.35
N LYS A 92 -13.36 7.68 7.44
CA LYS A 92 -14.43 6.73 7.81
C LYS A 92 -15.41 6.54 6.64
N GLY A 93 -15.86 5.31 6.43
CA GLY A 93 -16.76 4.92 5.34
C GLY A 93 -16.10 4.81 3.97
N GLY A 94 -14.85 5.26 3.81
CA GLY A 94 -14.11 5.12 2.57
C GLY A 94 -13.63 3.68 2.34
N ASN A 95 -13.46 3.30 1.07
CA ASN A 95 -12.83 2.05 0.66
C ASN A 95 -11.85 2.32 -0.48
N SER A 96 -10.67 1.75 -0.38
CA SER A 96 -9.57 1.89 -1.32
C SER A 96 -8.66 0.66 -1.27
N GLY A 97 -7.63 0.64 -2.07
CA GLY A 97 -6.63 -0.41 -2.09
C GLY A 97 -5.56 -0.16 -3.14
N LEU A 98 -4.50 -0.94 -3.06
CA LEU A 98 -3.48 -1.00 -4.09
C LEU A 98 -3.74 -2.19 -4.99
N TYR A 99 -4.11 -1.94 -6.24
CA TYR A 99 -4.05 -2.95 -7.30
C TYR A 99 -2.62 -3.27 -7.65
N TYR A 100 -2.34 -4.55 -7.87
CA TYR A 100 -1.06 -5.02 -8.40
C TYR A 100 -1.25 -6.17 -9.37
N ARG A 101 -0.28 -6.35 -10.25
CA ARG A 101 -0.41 -7.20 -11.44
C ARG A 101 -1.73 -6.92 -12.17
N GLY A 102 -2.12 -5.65 -12.16
CA GLY A 102 -3.38 -5.16 -12.68
C GLY A 102 -3.38 -5.01 -14.20
N TRP A 103 -4.57 -4.85 -14.73
CA TRP A 103 -4.81 -4.52 -16.13
C TRP A 103 -5.97 -3.52 -16.24
N PHE A 104 -6.04 -2.82 -17.38
CA PHE A 104 -7.15 -1.92 -17.66
C PHE A 104 -8.37 -2.71 -18.15
N LEU A 105 -9.56 -2.42 -17.63
CA LEU A 105 -10.81 -3.07 -18.02
C LEU A 105 -11.36 -2.52 -19.34
N ASP A 106 -11.33 -1.20 -19.52
CA ASP A 106 -11.93 -0.49 -20.66
C ASP A 106 -10.94 0.49 -21.31
N GLY A 107 -9.63 0.23 -21.20
CA GLY A 107 -8.56 1.12 -21.63
C GLY A 107 -8.06 2.06 -20.50
N PRO A 108 -6.81 2.54 -20.63
CA PRO A 108 -6.18 3.36 -19.60
C PRO A 108 -6.86 4.73 -19.41
N GLU A 109 -7.53 5.26 -20.44
CA GLU A 109 -8.22 6.55 -20.42
C GLU A 109 -9.49 6.54 -19.56
N ASN A 110 -10.01 5.38 -19.20
CA ASN A 110 -11.16 5.22 -18.32
C ASN A 110 -10.77 4.97 -16.87
N TRP A 111 -9.46 4.82 -16.58
CA TRP A 111 -8.89 4.62 -15.24
C TRP A 111 -9.54 3.49 -14.44
N ARG A 112 -10.12 2.49 -15.12
CA ARG A 112 -10.71 1.30 -14.49
C ARG A 112 -9.74 0.14 -14.55
N MET A 113 -9.47 -0.45 -13.40
CA MET A 113 -8.52 -1.53 -13.27
C MET A 113 -9.18 -2.79 -12.70
N GLY A 114 -8.71 -3.95 -13.18
CA GLY A 114 -8.81 -5.23 -12.53
C GLY A 114 -7.45 -5.67 -12.01
N GLY A 115 -7.40 -6.65 -11.13
CA GLY A 115 -6.14 -7.17 -10.58
C GLY A 115 -6.27 -7.76 -9.20
N TYR A 116 -5.16 -8.22 -8.65
CA TYR A 116 -5.06 -8.47 -7.21
C TYR A 116 -5.03 -7.13 -6.49
N GLN A 117 -5.61 -7.09 -5.29
CA GLN A 117 -5.70 -5.86 -4.51
C GLN A 117 -5.37 -6.11 -3.03
N GLY A 118 -4.47 -5.30 -2.50
CA GLY A 118 -4.31 -5.09 -1.06
C GLY A 118 -5.32 -4.05 -0.60
N ASP A 119 -6.40 -4.54 -0.03
CA ASP A 119 -7.55 -3.71 0.34
C ASP A 119 -7.35 -3.00 1.67
N PHE A 120 -7.91 -1.81 1.82
CA PHE A 120 -8.02 -1.08 3.08
C PHE A 120 -9.23 -0.15 3.07
N ASP A 121 -9.89 -0.04 4.22
CA ASP A 121 -11.10 0.74 4.39
C ASP A 121 -11.11 1.54 5.69
N GLY A 122 -11.94 2.58 5.74
CA GLY A 122 -12.08 3.47 6.89
C GLY A 122 -12.83 2.88 8.08
N ASP A 123 -13.45 1.70 7.93
CA ASP A 123 -14.20 1.01 8.98
C ASP A 123 -13.49 -0.27 9.47
N LYS A 124 -12.30 -0.58 8.94
CA LYS A 124 -11.46 -1.75 9.24
C LYS A 124 -12.10 -3.11 8.87
N ASN A 125 -13.15 -3.13 8.07
CA ASN A 125 -13.82 -4.38 7.71
C ASN A 125 -12.97 -5.22 6.76
N TYR A 126 -12.30 -4.52 5.84
CA TYR A 126 -11.52 -5.10 4.76
C TYR A 126 -10.02 -4.77 4.84
N ALA A 127 -9.60 -3.95 5.81
CA ALA A 127 -8.22 -3.50 5.92
C ALA A 127 -7.24 -4.67 6.09
N GLY A 128 -6.56 -5.02 4.99
CA GLY A 128 -5.58 -6.10 4.93
C GLY A 128 -6.09 -7.43 4.37
N ILE A 129 -7.32 -7.51 3.85
CA ILE A 129 -7.73 -8.66 3.04
C ILE A 129 -6.99 -8.63 1.69
N MET A 130 -6.97 -9.76 1.00
CA MET A 130 -6.64 -9.80 -0.41
C MET A 130 -7.92 -9.93 -1.24
N TYR A 131 -8.12 -9.01 -2.15
CA TYR A 131 -9.25 -8.97 -3.08
C TYR A 131 -8.79 -9.20 -4.52
N GLY A 132 -9.68 -9.63 -5.38
CA GLY A 132 -9.46 -9.81 -6.80
C GLY A 132 -10.51 -9.09 -7.62
N GLU A 133 -10.24 -7.83 -8.02
CA GLU A 133 -11.13 -7.04 -8.87
C GLU A 133 -11.18 -7.62 -10.28
N ALA A 134 -12.39 -7.86 -10.77
CA ALA A 134 -12.63 -8.59 -12.02
C ALA A 134 -11.96 -9.98 -12.07
N LEU A 135 -11.70 -10.55 -10.90
CA LEU A 135 -11.21 -11.91 -10.69
C LEU A 135 -12.27 -12.72 -9.93
N ARG A 136 -12.04 -12.96 -8.61
CA ARG A 136 -12.89 -13.85 -7.79
C ARG A 136 -13.43 -13.21 -6.51
N GLY A 137 -13.36 -11.87 -6.38
CA GLY A 137 -13.74 -11.19 -5.15
C GLY A 137 -12.73 -11.43 -4.02
N ILE A 138 -13.19 -11.75 -2.81
CA ILE A 138 -12.29 -11.98 -1.67
C ILE A 138 -11.46 -13.25 -1.91
N LEU A 139 -10.15 -13.09 -2.01
CA LEU A 139 -9.17 -14.16 -2.21
C LEU A 139 -8.64 -14.69 -0.88
N ALA A 140 -8.37 -13.80 0.09
CA ALA A 140 -8.01 -14.19 1.45
C ALA A 140 -8.63 -13.22 2.47
N ASN A 141 -9.28 -13.77 3.49
CA ASN A 141 -9.84 -13.02 4.59
C ASN A 141 -8.77 -12.63 5.63
N LEU A 142 -9.14 -11.75 6.56
CA LEU A 142 -8.27 -11.34 7.67
C LEU A 142 -7.86 -12.55 8.52
N GLY A 143 -6.56 -12.64 8.80
CA GLY A 143 -5.98 -13.68 9.65
C GLY A 143 -5.89 -15.05 9.01
N THR A 144 -6.03 -15.16 7.67
CA THR A 144 -6.06 -16.47 6.99
C THR A 144 -4.91 -16.65 6.01
N VAL A 145 -4.55 -17.91 5.82
CA VAL A 145 -3.85 -18.39 4.63
C VAL A 145 -4.90 -19.06 3.75
N SER A 146 -5.09 -18.52 2.54
CA SER A 146 -6.02 -19.07 1.56
C SER A 146 -5.29 -19.46 0.28
N ARG A 147 -5.87 -20.39 -0.47
CA ARG A 147 -5.40 -20.72 -1.82
C ARG A 147 -6.57 -20.86 -2.78
N VAL A 148 -6.32 -20.63 -4.05
CA VAL A 148 -7.21 -21.07 -5.12
C VAL A 148 -6.61 -22.30 -5.78
N ASP A 149 -7.43 -23.34 -5.98
CA ASP A 149 -7.03 -24.55 -6.68
C ASP A 149 -7.24 -24.41 -8.21
N LYS A 150 -6.81 -25.43 -8.96
CA LYS A 150 -6.94 -25.45 -10.42
C LYS A 150 -8.38 -25.41 -10.94
N ASP A 151 -9.34 -25.66 -10.06
CA ASP A 151 -10.78 -25.57 -10.37
C ASP A 151 -11.35 -24.17 -10.06
N GLY A 152 -10.51 -23.22 -9.69
CA GLY A 152 -10.87 -21.85 -9.36
C GLY A 152 -11.57 -21.71 -8.00
N LYS A 153 -11.52 -22.73 -7.13
CA LYS A 153 -12.13 -22.70 -5.80
C LYS A 153 -11.16 -22.14 -4.77
N ILE A 154 -11.60 -21.08 -4.08
CA ILE A 154 -10.86 -20.50 -2.95
C ILE A 154 -11.12 -21.36 -1.70
N ARG A 155 -10.04 -21.69 -0.99
CA ARG A 155 -10.07 -22.47 0.24
C ARG A 155 -9.20 -21.80 1.30
N GLU A 156 -9.74 -21.58 2.48
CA GLU A 156 -8.94 -21.31 3.67
C GLU A 156 -8.19 -22.60 4.05
N VAL A 157 -6.86 -22.53 4.09
CA VAL A 157 -6.00 -23.67 4.45
C VAL A 157 -5.43 -23.57 5.86
N ALA A 158 -5.35 -22.35 6.40
CA ALA A 158 -4.97 -22.11 7.78
C ALA A 158 -5.51 -20.75 8.27
N ARG A 159 -5.65 -20.62 9.58
CA ARG A 159 -5.94 -19.36 10.27
C ARG A 159 -4.88 -19.10 11.31
N PHE A 160 -4.25 -17.93 11.26
CA PHE A 160 -3.18 -17.55 12.19
C PHE A 160 -3.59 -16.43 13.16
N ALA A 161 -4.72 -15.75 12.89
CA ALA A 161 -5.30 -14.73 13.77
C ALA A 161 -6.81 -14.59 13.53
N THR A 162 -7.51 -14.05 14.50
CA THR A 162 -8.91 -13.65 14.32
C THR A 162 -9.00 -12.32 13.57
N PRO A 163 -10.12 -12.03 12.89
CA PRO A 163 -10.34 -10.72 12.28
C PRO A 163 -10.24 -9.56 13.29
N GLU A 164 -10.68 -9.78 14.53
CA GLU A 164 -10.64 -8.79 15.61
C GLU A 164 -9.20 -8.43 15.99
N GLU A 165 -8.30 -9.43 16.10
CA GLU A 165 -6.88 -9.21 16.37
C GLU A 165 -6.18 -8.43 15.26
N ILE A 166 -6.56 -8.65 13.98
CA ILE A 166 -6.05 -7.88 12.85
C ILE A 166 -6.58 -6.44 12.90
N ARG A 167 -7.91 -6.27 13.07
CA ARG A 167 -8.56 -4.95 13.15
C ARG A 167 -8.04 -4.09 14.30
N ALA A 168 -7.69 -4.69 15.43
CA ALA A 168 -7.11 -4.00 16.57
C ALA A 168 -5.76 -3.32 16.25
N ASN A 169 -5.05 -3.83 15.24
CA ASN A 169 -3.77 -3.29 14.80
C ASN A 169 -3.90 -2.12 13.81
N VAL A 170 -5.09 -1.89 13.24
CA VAL A 170 -5.36 -0.81 12.27
C VAL A 170 -5.82 0.44 12.99
N LYS A 171 -5.26 1.58 12.64
CA LYS A 171 -5.63 2.90 13.19
C LYS A 171 -6.69 3.54 12.29
N LEU A 172 -7.79 4.00 12.88
CA LEU A 172 -8.82 4.72 12.15
C LEU A 172 -8.40 6.16 11.90
N GLU A 173 -8.64 6.66 10.67
CA GLU A 173 -8.40 8.06 10.27
C GLU A 173 -6.97 8.57 10.61
N ASP A 174 -6.02 7.63 10.75
CA ASP A 174 -4.62 7.92 11.03
C ASP A 174 -3.73 7.09 10.10
N TRP A 175 -2.43 7.43 10.05
CA TRP A 175 -1.46 6.76 9.21
C TRP A 175 -1.21 5.32 9.64
N ASN A 176 -1.33 4.41 8.68
CA ASN A 176 -0.98 3.00 8.79
C ASN A 176 0.09 2.67 7.75
N SER A 177 1.09 1.89 8.13
CA SER A 177 2.01 1.31 7.16
C SER A 177 1.43 0.06 6.55
N TYR A 178 1.59 -0.13 5.24
CA TYR A 178 1.21 -1.33 4.52
C TYR A 178 2.41 -1.89 3.76
N GLU A 179 2.60 -3.18 3.81
CA GLU A 179 3.60 -3.90 3.01
C GLU A 179 2.91 -5.05 2.26
N ILE A 180 3.20 -5.17 0.96
CA ILE A 180 2.78 -6.29 0.12
C ILE A 180 4.03 -6.94 -0.45
N VAL A 181 4.13 -8.26 -0.30
CA VAL A 181 5.12 -9.09 -1.00
C VAL A 181 4.40 -10.00 -1.96
N ALA A 182 4.77 -9.93 -3.23
CA ALA A 182 4.28 -10.79 -4.30
C ALA A 182 5.48 -11.50 -4.93
N GLN A 183 5.63 -12.80 -4.67
CA GLN A 183 6.72 -13.60 -5.20
C GLN A 183 6.20 -14.91 -5.79
N GLY A 184 6.48 -15.14 -7.06
CA GLY A 184 5.78 -16.17 -7.82
C GLY A 184 4.27 -15.94 -7.74
N TYR A 185 3.55 -16.89 -7.19
CA TYR A 185 2.11 -16.78 -6.97
C TYR A 185 1.74 -16.84 -5.48
N VAL A 186 2.67 -16.46 -4.60
CA VAL A 186 2.44 -16.29 -3.16
C VAL A 186 2.40 -14.80 -2.85
N PHE A 187 1.36 -14.40 -2.13
CA PHE A 187 1.10 -13.02 -1.77
C PHE A 187 0.95 -12.89 -0.27
N VAL A 188 1.66 -11.94 0.32
CA VAL A 188 1.63 -11.67 1.76
C VAL A 188 1.32 -10.20 1.99
N HIS A 189 0.27 -9.91 2.72
CA HIS A 189 -0.09 -8.55 3.14
C HIS A 189 0.22 -8.34 4.62
N LYS A 190 0.74 -7.16 4.94
CA LYS A 190 1.02 -6.74 6.32
C LYS A 190 0.54 -5.31 6.52
N ILE A 191 -0.07 -5.03 7.66
CA ILE A 191 -0.39 -3.67 8.13
C ILE A 191 0.23 -3.46 9.51
N ASN A 192 0.92 -2.34 9.69
CA ASN A 192 1.62 -1.98 10.91
C ASN A 192 2.51 -3.13 11.45
N GLY A 193 3.24 -3.79 10.53
CA GLY A 193 4.16 -4.88 10.81
C GLY A 193 3.53 -6.26 11.06
N LYS A 194 2.19 -6.37 11.15
CA LYS A 194 1.50 -7.66 11.32
C LYS A 194 1.00 -8.19 9.99
N VAL A 195 1.21 -9.49 9.74
CA VAL A 195 0.58 -10.20 8.60
C VAL A 195 -0.93 -10.15 8.78
N THR A 196 -1.65 -9.75 7.73
CA THR A 196 -3.11 -9.62 7.72
C THR A 196 -3.78 -10.70 6.89
N SER A 197 -3.15 -11.09 5.77
CA SER A 197 -3.62 -12.18 4.91
C SER A 197 -2.46 -12.78 4.10
N VAL A 198 -2.61 -14.03 3.74
CA VAL A 198 -1.71 -14.75 2.83
C VAL A 198 -2.55 -15.49 1.80
N PHE A 199 -2.13 -15.42 0.55
CA PHE A 199 -2.82 -16.08 -0.55
C PHE A 199 -1.84 -16.80 -1.47
N VAL A 200 -2.23 -17.98 -1.96
CA VAL A 200 -1.49 -18.77 -2.96
C VAL A 200 -2.40 -18.98 -4.17
N ASP A 201 -1.98 -18.47 -5.32
CA ASP A 201 -2.73 -18.64 -6.57
C ASP A 201 -2.21 -19.86 -7.34
N GLU A 202 -2.89 -20.98 -7.21
CA GLU A 202 -2.60 -22.23 -7.95
C GLU A 202 -3.55 -22.42 -9.16
N ASP A 203 -4.30 -21.39 -9.55
CA ASP A 203 -5.15 -21.43 -10.72
C ASP A 203 -4.34 -21.56 -12.01
N SER A 204 -5.04 -21.75 -13.12
CA SER A 204 -4.43 -21.86 -14.44
C SER A 204 -3.78 -20.53 -14.88
N ASP A 205 -2.76 -20.62 -15.74
CA ASP A 205 -2.10 -19.45 -16.33
C ASP A 205 -3.05 -18.57 -17.18
N LYS A 206 -4.25 -19.05 -17.47
CA LYS A 206 -5.28 -18.28 -18.18
C LYS A 206 -5.93 -17.22 -17.27
N VAL A 207 -5.92 -17.44 -15.96
CA VAL A 207 -6.62 -16.60 -14.98
C VAL A 207 -5.66 -15.83 -14.10
N ARG A 208 -4.65 -16.52 -13.53
CA ARG A 208 -3.65 -15.86 -12.69
C ARG A 208 -2.75 -14.92 -13.49
N ARG A 209 -2.28 -13.87 -12.85
CA ARG A 209 -1.46 -12.86 -13.50
C ARG A 209 -0.03 -12.88 -12.96
N PRO A 210 0.99 -13.08 -13.85
CA PRO A 210 2.40 -13.07 -13.44
C PRO A 210 2.93 -11.65 -13.21
N SER A 211 2.36 -10.65 -13.88
CA SER A 211 2.79 -9.26 -13.82
C SER A 211 1.67 -8.31 -14.26
N GLY A 212 1.88 -7.01 -14.11
CA GLY A 212 0.95 -5.97 -14.55
C GLY A 212 1.19 -4.64 -13.88
N VAL A 213 0.17 -3.79 -13.90
CA VAL A 213 0.20 -2.40 -13.45
C VAL A 213 -0.08 -2.29 -11.95
N LEU A 214 0.53 -1.29 -11.28
CA LEU A 214 0.13 -0.84 -9.94
C LEU A 214 -0.89 0.30 -10.05
N GLY A 215 -1.86 0.35 -9.14
CA GLY A 215 -2.82 1.47 -9.10
C GLY A 215 -3.58 1.60 -7.80
N TRP A 216 -3.83 2.84 -7.37
CA TRP A 216 -4.65 3.17 -6.21
C TRP A 216 -6.11 3.28 -6.61
N GLN A 217 -7.01 2.67 -5.85
CA GLN A 217 -8.45 2.71 -6.10
C GLN A 217 -9.13 3.89 -5.40
N LEU A 218 -10.13 4.47 -6.06
CA LEU A 218 -11.27 5.14 -5.42
C LEU A 218 -12.51 4.30 -5.67
N HIS A 219 -13.06 3.74 -4.60
CA HIS A 219 -14.26 2.90 -4.68
C HIS A 219 -15.51 3.76 -4.76
N VAL A 220 -16.46 3.36 -5.62
CA VAL A 220 -17.78 3.99 -5.66
C VAL A 220 -18.51 3.76 -4.33
N GLY A 221 -19.09 4.82 -3.76
CA GLY A 221 -19.76 4.71 -2.47
C GLY A 221 -19.92 6.07 -1.78
N PRO A 222 -19.89 6.08 -0.45
CA PRO A 222 -19.89 7.33 0.32
C PRO A 222 -18.72 8.23 -0.07
N PRO A 223 -18.87 9.56 0.09
CA PRO A 223 -17.76 10.49 -0.07
C PRO A 223 -16.57 10.07 0.78
N MET A 224 -15.36 10.10 0.19
CA MET A 224 -14.16 9.68 0.89
C MET A 224 -12.95 10.53 0.51
N ARG A 225 -11.94 10.48 1.37
CA ARG A 225 -10.58 10.94 1.12
C ARG A 225 -9.61 9.84 1.49
N VAL A 226 -8.72 9.49 0.56
CA VAL A 226 -7.59 8.59 0.79
C VAL A 226 -6.30 9.35 0.56
N GLU A 227 -5.33 9.11 1.41
CA GLU A 227 -3.99 9.70 1.33
C GLU A 227 -2.95 8.59 1.34
N VAL A 228 -1.96 8.66 0.44
CA VAL A 228 -0.88 7.67 0.35
C VAL A 228 0.46 8.38 0.19
N LYS A 229 1.48 7.94 0.94
CA LYS A 229 2.85 8.47 0.87
C LYS A 229 3.89 7.40 1.17
N ASN A 230 5.17 7.78 1.11
CA ASN A 230 6.30 6.88 1.42
C ASN A 230 6.23 5.58 0.61
N ILE A 231 6.01 5.72 -0.70
CA ILE A 231 5.78 4.60 -1.60
C ILE A 231 7.12 4.08 -2.13
N TYR A 232 7.54 2.91 -1.65
CA TYR A 232 8.81 2.29 -1.99
C TYR A 232 8.59 0.92 -2.61
N LEU A 233 9.14 0.71 -3.79
CA LEU A 233 9.06 -0.54 -4.56
C LEU A 233 10.44 -1.21 -4.63
N LYS A 234 10.46 -2.53 -4.46
CA LYS A 234 11.59 -3.40 -4.73
C LYS A 234 11.16 -4.49 -5.68
N LYS A 235 11.82 -4.64 -6.82
CA LYS A 235 11.67 -5.82 -7.70
C LYS A 235 12.46 -6.99 -7.10
N LEU A 236 11.87 -8.18 -7.09
CA LEU A 236 12.45 -9.41 -6.53
C LEU A 236 12.94 -10.36 -7.61
#